data_3af6a204ea8383bcbcfc9bfcf3336434
#
_entry.id   3af6a204ea8383bcbcfc9bfcf3336434
#
_cell.length_a   1.000
_cell.length_b   1.000
_cell.length_c   1.000
_cell.angle_alpha   90.00
_cell.angle_beta   90.00
_cell.angle_gamma   90.00
#
_symmetry.space_group_name_H-M   'P 1'
#
loop_
_entity.id
_entity.type
_entity.pdbx_description
1 polymer ?
#
loop_
_entity_poly.entity_id
_entity_poly.type
_entity_poly.pdbx_seq_one_letter_code
_entity_poly.pdbx_strand_id
1 'polypeptide(L)'
;MKLFSKLGIFKKRIALIQDNKVYTYNDLINRSSKFSKIIKKNSLVILVAKNDIESIAFYVSSILNGYFLIILDENTNKEFFFRLTKNFKPNYIFYPKEYIDINNKNQKIFFSNYCLEKIDKKNKVINKKNSIILTTSGTTSNPKLVRLSNHNLFTNTEQIINYLKIKKKDITITTLPMAYSFGLSILNTHLEAGATVIINKDPIYSKNFWKKINDYNICSFGTVPVVYQ
;
A
#
# COMPACT_ATOMS: atom_id res chain seq x y z
N MET A 1 17.23 10.98 -2.44
CA MET A 1 15.85 11.23 -2.93
C MET A 1 14.85 10.44 -2.09
N LYS A 2 13.57 10.77 -2.13
CA LYS A 2 12.52 10.12 -1.37
C LYS A 2 11.46 9.59 -2.34
N LEU A 3 11.03 8.34 -2.17
CA LEU A 3 9.98 7.74 -2.99
C LEU A 3 8.74 8.63 -2.94
N PHE A 4 8.06 8.78 -4.07
CA PHE A 4 6.85 9.59 -4.26
C PHE A 4 7.02 11.11 -4.13
N SER A 5 8.25 11.62 -3.99
CA SER A 5 8.48 13.08 -3.90
C SER A 5 8.09 13.82 -5.18
N LYS A 6 8.02 13.14 -6.32
CA LYS A 6 7.73 13.70 -7.64
C LYS A 6 6.25 13.59 -8.07
N LEU A 7 5.37 12.96 -7.26
CA LEU A 7 3.96 12.75 -7.67
C LEU A 7 3.25 14.05 -8.09
N GLY A 8 3.62 15.18 -7.46
CA GLY A 8 3.08 16.49 -7.81
C GLY A 8 3.34 16.95 -9.24
N ILE A 9 4.32 16.38 -9.94
CA ILE A 9 4.61 16.67 -11.36
C ILE A 9 3.50 16.08 -12.26
N PHE A 10 2.88 14.99 -11.82
CA PHE A 10 1.91 14.22 -12.59
C PHE A 10 0.44 14.56 -12.30
N LYS A 11 0.14 15.66 -11.60
CA LYS A 11 -1.18 16.00 -11.01
C LYS A 11 -2.40 15.63 -11.85
N LYS A 12 -2.39 15.98 -13.15
CA LYS A 12 -3.52 15.78 -14.06
C LYS A 12 -3.59 14.38 -14.67
N ARG A 13 -2.55 13.55 -14.49
CA ARG A 13 -2.51 12.21 -15.05
C ARG A 13 -3.34 11.25 -14.20
N ILE A 14 -3.82 10.18 -14.82
CA ILE A 14 -4.48 9.09 -14.12
C ILE A 14 -3.42 8.31 -13.35
N ALA A 15 -3.61 8.18 -12.03
CA ALA A 15 -2.77 7.37 -11.17
C ALA A 15 -3.34 5.96 -11.00
N LEU A 16 -4.66 5.89 -10.71
CA LEU A 16 -5.33 4.64 -10.41
C LEU A 16 -6.68 4.55 -11.11
N ILE A 17 -7.07 3.35 -11.51
CA ILE A 17 -8.43 3.02 -11.94
C ILE A 17 -8.91 1.88 -11.05
N GLN A 18 -10.06 2.07 -10.40
CA GLN A 18 -10.67 1.07 -9.53
C GLN A 18 -12.18 1.01 -9.76
N ASP A 19 -12.72 -0.17 -10.04
CA ASP A 19 -14.16 -0.39 -10.24
C ASP A 19 -14.78 0.68 -11.17
N ASN A 20 -14.14 0.93 -12.33
CA ASN A 20 -14.44 1.96 -13.33
C ASN A 20 -14.33 3.43 -12.85
N LYS A 21 -13.88 3.66 -11.63
CA LYS A 21 -13.60 5.01 -11.13
C LYS A 21 -12.14 5.38 -11.41
N VAL A 22 -11.98 6.57 -11.98
CA VAL A 22 -10.66 7.12 -12.31
C VAL A 22 -10.20 8.05 -11.21
N TYR A 23 -8.96 7.88 -10.76
CA TYR A 23 -8.30 8.74 -9.78
C TYR A 23 -7.02 9.31 -10.36
N THR A 24 -6.92 10.61 -10.40
CA THR A 24 -5.71 11.32 -10.81
C THR A 24 -4.63 11.26 -9.74
N TYR A 25 -3.39 11.61 -10.10
CA TYR A 25 -2.33 11.82 -9.11
C TYR A 25 -2.70 12.91 -8.08
N ASN A 26 -3.45 13.93 -8.51
CA ASN A 26 -3.95 14.95 -7.60
C ASN A 26 -4.94 14.38 -6.58
N ASP A 27 -5.83 13.47 -7.01
CA ASP A 27 -6.77 12.79 -6.11
C ASP A 27 -6.02 11.93 -5.09
N LEU A 28 -4.99 11.19 -5.55
CA LEU A 28 -4.14 10.38 -4.68
C LEU A 28 -3.40 11.24 -3.65
N ILE A 29 -2.81 12.36 -4.06
CA ILE A 29 -2.13 13.31 -3.17
C ILE A 29 -3.11 13.92 -2.16
N ASN A 30 -4.28 14.36 -2.61
CA ASN A 30 -5.29 14.95 -1.74
C ASN A 30 -5.81 13.96 -0.70
N ARG A 31 -6.03 12.70 -1.10
CA ARG A 31 -6.40 11.63 -0.15
C ARG A 31 -5.28 11.37 0.85
N SER A 32 -4.05 11.24 0.38
CA SER A 32 -2.90 10.98 1.25
C SER A 32 -2.65 12.12 2.25
N SER A 33 -2.90 13.38 1.86
CA SER A 33 -2.72 14.55 2.73
C SER A 33 -3.70 14.60 3.91
N LYS A 34 -4.86 13.96 3.82
CA LYS A 34 -5.83 13.89 4.92
C LYS A 34 -5.23 13.20 6.15
N PHE A 35 -4.44 12.17 5.94
CA PHE A 35 -3.81 11.41 7.03
C PHE A 35 -2.73 12.22 7.75
N SER A 36 -1.98 13.06 7.04
CA SER A 36 -0.93 13.89 7.65
C SER A 36 -1.46 14.96 8.61
N LYS A 37 -2.74 15.31 8.51
CA LYS A 37 -3.42 16.22 9.45
C LYS A 37 -3.76 15.54 10.78
N ILE A 38 -3.82 14.21 10.80
CA ILE A 38 -4.29 13.42 11.96
C ILE A 38 -3.13 12.67 12.60
N ILE A 39 -2.26 12.07 11.79
CA ILE A 39 -1.18 11.21 12.25
C ILE A 39 0.10 12.02 12.39
N LYS A 40 0.68 11.98 13.58
CA LYS A 40 1.95 12.65 13.84
C LYS A 40 3.10 11.96 13.13
N LYS A 41 4.08 12.75 12.68
CA LYS A 41 5.33 12.25 12.11
C LYS A 41 6.00 11.25 13.07
N ASN A 42 6.67 10.24 12.54
CA ASN A 42 7.33 9.16 13.28
C ASN A 42 6.39 8.27 14.11
N SER A 43 5.09 8.32 13.90
CA SER A 43 4.16 7.37 14.50
C SER A 43 4.39 5.97 13.94
N LEU A 44 4.23 4.96 14.80
CA LEU A 44 4.11 3.57 14.39
C LEU A 44 2.65 3.28 14.02
N VAL A 45 2.43 2.79 12.82
CA VAL A 45 1.10 2.49 12.31
C VAL A 45 1.05 1.07 11.76
N ILE A 46 -0.02 0.35 12.03
CA ILE A 46 -0.36 -0.90 11.34
C ILE A 46 -1.40 -0.56 10.27
N LEU A 47 -1.11 -0.95 9.03
CA LEU A 47 -2.05 -0.93 7.91
C LEU A 47 -2.48 -2.35 7.60
N VAL A 48 -3.77 -2.63 7.67
CA VAL A 48 -4.36 -3.83 7.05
C VAL A 48 -4.80 -3.42 5.65
N ALA A 49 -4.06 -3.90 4.65
CA ALA A 49 -4.15 -3.41 3.28
C ALA A 49 -5.00 -4.32 2.39
N LYS A 50 -5.82 -3.68 1.57
CA LYS A 50 -6.39 -4.23 0.34
C LYS A 50 -5.69 -3.59 -0.87
N ASN A 51 -5.84 -4.19 -2.04
CA ASN A 51 -5.55 -3.46 -3.26
C ASN A 51 -6.70 -2.49 -3.55
N ASP A 52 -6.65 -1.31 -2.96
CA ASP A 52 -7.63 -0.24 -3.17
C ASP A 52 -7.04 1.16 -2.98
N ILE A 53 -7.78 2.18 -3.40
CA ILE A 53 -7.35 3.57 -3.33
C ILE A 53 -7.06 4.04 -1.90
N GLU A 54 -7.80 3.56 -0.90
CA GLU A 54 -7.63 4.02 0.49
C GLU A 54 -6.33 3.47 1.10
N SER A 55 -6.03 2.17 0.90
CA SER A 55 -4.75 1.57 1.32
C SER A 55 -3.57 2.21 0.61
N ILE A 56 -3.68 2.44 -0.71
CA ILE A 56 -2.61 3.05 -1.50
C ILE A 56 -2.38 4.50 -1.08
N ALA A 57 -3.43 5.29 -0.87
CA ALA A 57 -3.31 6.66 -0.39
C ALA A 57 -2.69 6.73 1.02
N PHE A 58 -3.06 5.79 1.89
CA PHE A 58 -2.47 5.68 3.22
C PHE A 58 -0.97 5.33 3.15
N TYR A 59 -0.61 4.37 2.32
CA TYR A 59 0.78 3.98 2.07
C TYR A 59 1.61 5.16 1.55
N VAL A 60 1.12 5.87 0.52
CA VAL A 60 1.77 7.07 -0.03
C VAL A 60 1.95 8.13 1.07
N SER A 61 0.91 8.37 1.88
CA SER A 61 1.01 9.27 3.04
C SER A 61 2.10 8.85 4.01
N SER A 62 2.19 7.55 4.31
CA SER A 62 3.18 7.02 5.24
C SER A 62 4.62 7.28 4.77
N ILE A 63 4.87 7.06 3.48
CA ILE A 63 6.16 7.34 2.86
C ILE A 63 6.47 8.84 2.91
N LEU A 64 5.53 9.69 2.48
CA LEU A 64 5.75 11.13 2.38
C LEU A 64 5.91 11.81 3.75
N ASN A 65 5.18 11.36 4.76
CA ASN A 65 5.17 11.99 6.09
C ASN A 65 6.06 11.30 7.12
N GLY A 66 6.65 10.15 6.76
CA GLY A 66 7.63 9.51 7.58
C GLY A 66 7.06 8.72 8.74
N TYR A 67 5.97 7.99 8.51
CA TYR A 67 5.46 7.03 9.47
C TYR A 67 6.33 5.76 9.46
N PHE A 68 6.36 5.06 10.57
CA PHE A 68 6.88 3.70 10.65
C PHE A 68 5.70 2.76 10.42
N LEU A 69 5.67 2.06 9.27
CA LEU A 69 4.49 1.34 8.80
C LEU A 69 4.71 -0.16 8.83
N ILE A 70 3.80 -0.90 9.47
CA ILE A 70 3.67 -2.35 9.33
C ILE A 70 2.52 -2.59 8.36
N ILE A 71 2.77 -3.28 7.25
CA ILE A 71 1.75 -3.61 6.26
C ILE A 71 1.37 -5.09 6.41
N LEU A 72 0.09 -5.34 6.62
CA LEU A 72 -0.52 -6.67 6.69
C LEU A 72 -1.53 -6.83 5.56
N ASP A 73 -1.65 -8.04 5.05
CA ASP A 73 -2.71 -8.40 4.11
C ASP A 73 -4.07 -8.47 4.81
N GLU A 74 -5.15 -8.16 4.09
CA GLU A 74 -6.53 -8.25 4.62
C GLU A 74 -6.90 -9.66 5.11
N ASN A 75 -6.27 -10.70 4.57
CA ASN A 75 -6.46 -12.08 4.97
C ASN A 75 -5.54 -12.51 6.12
N THR A 76 -4.78 -11.58 6.70
CA THR A 76 -3.90 -11.88 7.83
C THR A 76 -4.70 -12.46 8.99
N ASN A 77 -4.21 -13.57 9.55
CA ASN A 77 -4.83 -14.23 10.71
C ASN A 77 -4.97 -13.23 11.89
N LYS A 78 -6.15 -13.22 12.51
CA LYS A 78 -6.49 -12.30 13.61
C LYS A 78 -5.59 -12.48 14.84
N GLU A 79 -5.22 -13.71 15.17
CA GLU A 79 -4.32 -14.01 16.28
C GLU A 79 -2.95 -13.36 16.04
N PHE A 80 -2.41 -13.50 14.83
CA PHE A 80 -1.15 -12.85 14.45
C PHE A 80 -1.26 -11.32 14.51
N PHE A 81 -2.36 -10.75 14.02
CA PHE A 81 -2.64 -9.32 14.11
C PHE A 81 -2.65 -8.84 15.56
N PHE A 82 -3.39 -9.51 16.46
CA PHE A 82 -3.46 -9.12 17.88
C PHE A 82 -2.11 -9.27 18.57
N ARG A 83 -1.34 -10.33 18.26
CA ARG A 83 0.02 -10.52 18.76
C ARG A 83 0.94 -9.38 18.33
N LEU A 84 0.89 -8.96 17.06
CA LEU A 84 1.65 -7.80 16.58
C LEU A 84 1.25 -6.51 17.29
N THR A 85 -0.04 -6.26 17.41
CA THR A 85 -0.56 -5.07 18.10
C THR A 85 -0.10 -5.02 19.56
N LYS A 86 -0.14 -6.14 20.26
CA LYS A 86 0.33 -6.26 21.66
C LYS A 86 1.84 -6.01 21.78
N ASN A 87 2.64 -6.58 20.86
CA ASN A 87 4.10 -6.51 20.92
C ASN A 87 4.64 -5.15 20.47
N PHE A 88 4.11 -4.61 19.38
CA PHE A 88 4.60 -3.36 18.79
C PHE A 88 3.95 -2.11 19.38
N LYS A 89 2.76 -2.23 20.01
CA LYS A 89 2.00 -1.12 20.59
C LYS A 89 1.92 0.09 19.66
N PRO A 90 1.27 -0.05 18.46
CA PRO A 90 1.21 1.01 17.48
C PRO A 90 0.46 2.23 18.03
N ASN A 91 0.78 3.42 17.49
CA ASN A 91 0.02 4.63 17.81
C ASN A 91 -1.35 4.62 17.12
N TYR A 92 -1.39 4.07 15.90
CA TYR A 92 -2.60 3.99 15.09
C TYR A 92 -2.69 2.65 14.38
N ILE A 93 -3.93 2.25 14.07
CA ILE A 93 -4.23 1.13 13.18
C ILE A 93 -5.17 1.65 12.11
N PHE A 94 -4.87 1.38 10.83
CA PHE A 94 -5.73 1.69 9.69
C PHE A 94 -6.15 0.38 9.03
N TYR A 95 -7.46 0.12 9.01
CA TYR A 95 -7.98 -1.18 8.60
C TYR A 95 -9.36 -1.07 7.95
N PRO A 96 -9.76 -2.01 7.05
CA PRO A 96 -11.11 -2.10 6.52
C PRO A 96 -12.12 -2.31 7.65
N LYS A 97 -13.29 -1.65 7.58
CA LYS A 97 -14.32 -1.70 8.64
C LYS A 97 -14.74 -3.12 8.99
N GLU A 98 -14.81 -3.98 7.98
CA GLU A 98 -15.18 -5.39 8.13
C GLU A 98 -14.06 -6.28 8.70
N TYR A 99 -12.84 -5.75 8.81
CA TYR A 99 -11.70 -6.56 9.25
C TYR A 99 -11.79 -6.98 10.71
N ILE A 100 -12.19 -6.07 11.60
CA ILE A 100 -12.29 -6.32 13.04
C ILE A 100 -13.50 -5.57 13.59
N ASP A 101 -14.33 -6.28 14.34
CA ASP A 101 -15.31 -5.67 15.22
C ASP A 101 -14.65 -5.37 16.56
N ILE A 102 -14.02 -4.19 16.64
CA ILE A 102 -13.38 -3.74 17.88
C ILE A 102 -14.38 -2.89 18.65
N ASN A 103 -15.07 -3.48 19.56
CA ASN A 103 -15.91 -2.80 20.58
C ASN A 103 -15.00 -2.20 21.67
N ASN A 104 -14.20 -1.20 21.34
CA ASN A 104 -13.38 -0.49 22.32
C ASN A 104 -13.70 1.01 22.31
N LYS A 105 -13.31 1.70 23.42
CA LYS A 105 -13.53 3.15 23.63
C LYS A 105 -12.48 4.03 22.92
N ASN A 106 -11.71 3.48 21.97
CA ASN A 106 -10.69 4.25 21.27
C ASN A 106 -11.30 5.25 20.29
N GLN A 107 -10.59 6.36 20.09
CA GLN A 107 -10.99 7.35 19.08
C GLN A 107 -10.86 6.75 17.68
N LYS A 108 -11.96 6.71 16.94
CA LYS A 108 -12.06 6.19 15.57
C LYS A 108 -12.44 7.30 14.61
N ILE A 109 -11.77 7.32 13.45
CA ILE A 109 -12.07 8.22 12.32
C ILE A 109 -12.30 7.36 11.10
N PHE A 110 -13.42 7.56 10.43
CA PHE A 110 -13.79 6.76 9.27
C PHE A 110 -13.41 7.43 7.97
N PHE A 111 -12.86 6.62 7.06
CA PHE A 111 -12.47 7.00 5.70
C PHE A 111 -13.13 6.00 4.74
N SER A 112 -14.26 6.37 4.12
CA SER A 112 -15.01 5.46 3.27
C SER A 112 -15.24 4.10 3.99
N ASN A 113 -14.63 3.03 3.49
CA ASN A 113 -14.72 1.67 4.05
C ASN A 113 -13.63 1.33 5.06
N TYR A 114 -12.83 2.32 5.50
CA TYR A 114 -11.74 2.14 6.44
C TYR A 114 -11.99 2.85 7.76
N CYS A 115 -11.35 2.34 8.80
CA CYS A 115 -11.29 2.94 10.11
C CYS A 115 -9.83 3.25 10.46
N LEU A 116 -9.56 4.48 10.87
CA LEU A 116 -8.31 4.86 11.53
C LEU A 116 -8.58 4.92 13.04
N GLU A 117 -7.99 4.02 13.77
CA GLU A 117 -8.14 3.90 15.20
C GLU A 117 -6.86 4.37 15.89
N LYS A 118 -6.99 5.26 16.89
CA LYS A 118 -5.90 5.70 17.75
C LYS A 118 -5.80 4.78 18.96
N ILE A 119 -4.69 4.04 19.08
CA ILE A 119 -4.47 3.04 20.12
C ILE A 119 -3.76 3.62 21.33
N ASP A 120 -2.62 4.29 21.12
CA ASP A 120 -1.80 4.82 22.22
C ASP A 120 -1.83 6.35 22.25
N LYS A 121 -2.14 6.91 23.45
CA LYS A 121 -2.08 8.35 23.70
C LYS A 121 -0.65 8.83 23.95
N LYS A 122 0.25 7.95 24.40
CA LYS A 122 1.66 8.27 24.65
C LYS A 122 2.44 8.02 23.36
N ASN A 123 2.78 9.09 22.63
CA ASN A 123 3.65 9.03 21.48
C ASN A 123 5.01 8.45 21.86
N LYS A 124 5.23 7.17 21.70
CA LYS A 124 6.58 6.61 21.62
C LYS A 124 7.14 7.02 20.26
N VAL A 125 7.83 8.13 20.21
CA VAL A 125 8.57 8.55 19.01
C VAL A 125 9.61 7.48 18.74
N ILE A 126 9.44 6.73 17.68
CA ILE A 126 10.46 5.80 17.24
C ILE A 126 11.54 6.62 16.55
N ASN A 127 12.65 6.83 17.25
CA ASN A 127 13.82 7.59 16.76
C ASN A 127 14.60 6.85 15.65
N LYS A 128 13.89 6.21 14.71
CA LYS A 128 14.49 5.43 13.63
C LYS A 128 14.00 5.96 12.29
N LYS A 129 14.93 6.01 11.32
CA LYS A 129 14.65 6.41 9.93
C LYS A 129 13.40 5.71 9.43
N ASN A 130 12.50 6.47 8.78
CA ASN A 130 11.28 6.00 8.15
C ASN A 130 11.47 4.64 7.48
N SER A 131 10.64 3.68 7.82
CA SER A 131 10.74 2.32 7.27
C SER A 131 9.36 1.67 7.23
N ILE A 132 9.24 0.71 6.34
CA ILE A 132 8.11 -0.21 6.34
C ILE A 132 8.56 -1.59 6.81
N ILE A 133 7.63 -2.33 7.39
CA ILE A 133 7.78 -3.73 7.70
C ILE A 133 6.77 -4.50 6.87
N LEU A 134 7.26 -5.48 6.12
CA LEU A 134 6.45 -6.46 5.41
C LEU A 134 6.52 -7.80 6.13
N THR A 135 5.46 -8.59 6.02
CA THR A 135 5.44 -9.98 6.46
C THR A 135 5.87 -10.87 5.31
N THR A 136 6.72 -11.86 5.57
CA THR A 136 6.98 -12.92 4.60
C THR A 136 5.94 -14.02 4.74
N SER A 137 5.54 -14.61 3.62
CA SER A 137 4.71 -15.82 3.56
C SER A 137 5.53 -17.04 3.99
N GLY A 138 6.05 -17.05 5.22
CA GLY A 138 6.77 -18.22 5.73
C GLY A 138 5.82 -19.42 5.82
N THR A 139 6.28 -20.60 5.40
CA THR A 139 5.60 -21.89 5.58
C THR A 139 5.41 -22.27 7.05
N THR A 140 5.92 -21.45 7.97
CA THR A 140 5.82 -21.62 9.41
C THR A 140 4.67 -20.78 9.98
N SER A 141 4.06 -21.26 11.04
CA SER A 141 3.00 -20.56 11.81
C SER A 141 3.36 -19.14 12.29
N ASN A 142 4.62 -18.73 12.14
CA ASN A 142 5.15 -17.41 12.51
C ASN A 142 5.76 -16.68 11.30
N PRO A 143 5.01 -15.81 10.61
CA PRO A 143 5.55 -14.98 9.53
C PRO A 143 6.74 -14.14 10.03
N LYS A 144 7.84 -14.13 9.27
CA LYS A 144 8.98 -13.26 9.56
C LYS A 144 8.66 -11.81 9.17
N LEU A 145 9.17 -10.87 9.94
CA LEU A 145 9.04 -9.45 9.70
C LEU A 145 10.31 -8.91 9.04
N VAL A 146 10.18 -8.37 7.84
CA VAL A 146 11.30 -7.77 7.09
C VAL A 146 11.15 -6.26 7.09
N ARG A 147 12.16 -5.58 7.61
CA ARG A 147 12.22 -4.13 7.64
C ARG A 147 12.92 -3.58 6.40
N LEU A 148 12.24 -2.68 5.70
CA LEU A 148 12.76 -1.96 4.54
C LEU A 148 12.85 -0.47 4.86
N SER A 149 13.99 0.14 4.61
CA SER A 149 14.16 1.59 4.71
C SER A 149 13.57 2.29 3.47
N ASN A 150 13.27 3.60 3.59
CA ASN A 150 12.88 4.38 2.42
C ASN A 150 13.97 4.41 1.34
N HIS A 151 15.23 4.27 1.71
CA HIS A 151 16.34 4.16 0.75
C HIS A 151 16.25 2.84 -0.03
N ASN A 152 16.02 1.71 0.65
CA ASN A 152 15.84 0.42 -0.02
C ASN A 152 14.69 0.47 -1.03
N LEU A 153 13.53 1.02 -0.60
CA LEU A 153 12.36 1.15 -1.47
C LEU A 153 12.65 2.03 -2.69
N PHE A 154 13.24 3.21 -2.47
CA PHE A 154 13.57 4.15 -3.55
C PHE A 154 14.55 3.53 -4.53
N THR A 155 15.68 3.00 -4.06
CA THR A 155 16.72 2.43 -4.92
C THR A 155 16.19 1.24 -5.73
N ASN A 156 15.46 0.32 -5.08
CA ASN A 156 14.82 -0.81 -5.77
C ASN A 156 13.84 -0.33 -6.85
N THR A 157 13.00 0.66 -6.53
CA THR A 157 12.04 1.24 -7.46
C THR A 157 12.72 1.85 -8.69
N GLU A 158 13.75 2.68 -8.49
CA GLU A 158 14.51 3.31 -9.59
C GLU A 158 15.20 2.26 -10.46
N GLN A 159 15.82 1.24 -9.86
CA GLN A 159 16.48 0.16 -10.61
C GLN A 159 15.49 -0.62 -11.49
N ILE A 160 14.30 -0.96 -10.97
CA ILE A 160 13.27 -1.66 -11.74
C ILE A 160 12.73 -0.76 -12.85
N ILE A 161 12.44 0.53 -12.59
CA ILE A 161 11.99 1.47 -13.62
C ILE A 161 13.00 1.53 -14.77
N ASN A 162 14.29 1.65 -14.46
CA ASN A 162 15.37 1.74 -15.44
C ASN A 162 15.50 0.43 -16.23
N TYR A 163 15.48 -0.72 -15.55
CA TYR A 163 15.63 -2.04 -16.18
C TYR A 163 14.46 -2.37 -17.10
N LEU A 164 13.22 -2.19 -16.62
CA LEU A 164 12.00 -2.46 -17.40
C LEU A 164 11.60 -1.30 -18.32
N LYS A 165 12.33 -0.15 -18.25
CA LYS A 165 12.06 1.07 -19.04
C LYS A 165 10.62 1.56 -18.86
N ILE A 166 10.08 1.50 -17.65
CA ILE A 166 8.72 1.93 -17.33
C ILE A 166 8.55 3.42 -17.62
N LYS A 167 7.53 3.77 -18.36
CA LYS A 167 7.26 5.14 -18.82
C LYS A 167 5.94 5.65 -18.26
N LYS A 168 5.81 6.97 -18.18
CA LYS A 168 4.57 7.65 -17.72
C LYS A 168 3.31 7.31 -18.52
N LYS A 169 3.44 6.77 -19.75
CA LYS A 169 2.31 6.35 -20.60
C LYS A 169 1.86 4.92 -20.33
N ASP A 170 2.65 4.16 -19.61
CA ASP A 170 2.40 2.75 -19.39
C ASP A 170 1.21 2.55 -18.44
N ILE A 171 0.52 1.44 -18.63
CA ILE A 171 -0.62 1.02 -17.81
C ILE A 171 -0.32 -0.39 -17.34
N THR A 172 -0.38 -0.60 -16.02
CA THR A 172 -0.27 -1.92 -15.41
C THR A 172 -1.54 -2.29 -14.66
N ILE A 173 -1.68 -3.56 -14.31
CA ILE A 173 -2.80 -4.09 -13.54
C ILE A 173 -2.28 -4.86 -12.32
N THR A 174 -2.93 -4.70 -11.17
CA THR A 174 -2.56 -5.43 -9.96
C THR A 174 -3.02 -6.89 -10.05
N THR A 175 -2.12 -7.80 -9.72
CA THR A 175 -2.34 -9.25 -9.69
C THR A 175 -1.94 -9.85 -8.33
N LEU A 176 -1.17 -9.11 -7.56
CA LEU A 176 -0.62 -9.50 -6.27
C LEU A 176 -0.99 -8.47 -5.21
N PRO A 177 -1.22 -8.88 -3.95
CA PRO A 177 -1.49 -7.96 -2.86
C PRO A 177 -0.34 -6.98 -2.62
N MET A 178 -0.66 -5.71 -2.36
CA MET A 178 0.34 -4.69 -2.01
C MET A 178 1.03 -4.94 -0.66
N ALA A 179 0.52 -5.84 0.15
CA ALA A 179 1.17 -6.28 1.39
C ALA A 179 2.40 -7.16 1.14
N TYR A 180 2.57 -7.70 -0.06
CA TYR A 180 3.74 -8.49 -0.45
C TYR A 180 4.75 -7.65 -1.23
N SER A 181 6.03 -7.96 -1.06
CA SER A 181 7.13 -7.19 -1.65
C SER A 181 7.01 -7.03 -3.17
N PHE A 182 6.59 -8.07 -3.90
CA PHE A 182 6.44 -8.01 -5.35
C PHE A 182 5.25 -7.14 -5.76
N GLY A 183 4.06 -7.33 -5.16
CA GLY A 183 2.90 -6.46 -5.42
C GLY A 183 3.19 -4.99 -5.10
N LEU A 184 3.89 -4.75 -3.98
CA LEU A 184 4.30 -3.40 -3.60
C LEU A 184 5.32 -2.79 -4.58
N SER A 185 6.24 -3.59 -5.14
CA SER A 185 7.22 -3.10 -6.13
C SER A 185 6.55 -2.67 -7.43
N ILE A 186 5.53 -3.41 -7.90
CA ILE A 186 4.74 -3.04 -9.08
C ILE A 186 4.06 -1.68 -8.85
N LEU A 187 3.43 -1.51 -7.69
CA LEU A 187 2.78 -0.26 -7.32
C LEU A 187 3.78 0.91 -7.25
N ASN A 188 4.91 0.71 -6.57
CA ASN A 188 5.93 1.73 -6.40
C ASN A 188 6.51 2.19 -7.73
N THR A 189 6.87 1.25 -8.60
CA THR A 189 7.53 1.55 -9.89
C THR A 189 6.62 2.33 -10.82
N HIS A 190 5.36 1.93 -10.93
CA HIS A 190 4.43 2.61 -11.84
C HIS A 190 4.00 3.97 -11.31
N LEU A 191 3.73 4.10 -10.00
CA LEU A 191 3.41 5.40 -9.42
C LEU A 191 4.59 6.38 -9.47
N GLU A 192 5.82 5.93 -9.20
CA GLU A 192 7.01 6.79 -9.27
C GLU A 192 7.30 7.25 -10.69
N ALA A 193 7.05 6.38 -11.70
CA ALA A 193 7.19 6.71 -13.12
C ALA A 193 6.08 7.62 -13.67
N GLY A 194 5.02 7.89 -12.92
CA GLY A 194 3.85 8.65 -13.39
C GLY A 194 2.92 7.86 -14.30
N ALA A 195 2.99 6.53 -14.26
CA ALA A 195 2.19 5.57 -15.01
C ALA A 195 0.84 5.31 -14.32
N THR A 196 -0.07 4.59 -14.98
CA THR A 196 -1.38 4.25 -14.45
C THR A 196 -1.39 2.82 -13.90
N VAL A 197 -2.01 2.62 -12.74
CA VAL A 197 -2.22 1.29 -12.15
C VAL A 197 -3.72 0.98 -12.10
N ILE A 198 -4.13 -0.12 -12.73
CA ILE A 198 -5.49 -0.63 -12.62
C ILE A 198 -5.57 -1.56 -11.42
N ILE A 199 -6.45 -1.25 -10.50
CA ILE A 199 -6.73 -2.09 -9.34
C ILE A 199 -7.70 -3.19 -9.76
N ASN A 200 -7.25 -4.43 -9.63
CA ASN A 200 -7.99 -5.59 -10.09
C ASN A 200 -8.25 -6.58 -8.96
N LYS A 201 -9.42 -7.18 -9.00
CA LYS A 201 -9.86 -8.24 -8.07
C LYS A 201 -10.11 -9.56 -8.79
N ASP A 202 -10.11 -9.56 -10.12
CA ASP A 202 -10.38 -10.76 -10.90
C ASP A 202 -9.15 -11.67 -10.94
N PRO A 203 -9.35 -12.99 -10.83
CA PRO A 203 -8.28 -13.95 -11.04
C PRO A 203 -7.70 -13.87 -12.46
N ILE A 204 -6.39 -14.11 -12.61
CA ILE A 204 -5.69 -14.02 -13.91
C ILE A 204 -6.28 -14.96 -14.96
N TYR A 205 -6.81 -16.11 -14.54
CA TYR A 205 -7.45 -17.07 -15.46
C TYR A 205 -8.88 -16.69 -15.86
N SER A 206 -9.44 -15.59 -15.31
CA SER A 206 -10.82 -15.16 -15.63
C SER A 206 -10.90 -14.40 -16.95
N LYS A 207 -12.01 -14.56 -17.66
CA LYS A 207 -12.31 -13.78 -18.88
C LYS A 207 -12.33 -12.27 -18.61
N ASN A 208 -12.78 -11.85 -17.41
CA ASN A 208 -12.84 -10.45 -17.01
C ASN A 208 -11.45 -9.82 -16.91
N PHE A 209 -10.46 -10.56 -16.39
CA PHE A 209 -9.08 -10.09 -16.35
C PHE A 209 -8.54 -9.80 -17.74
N TRP A 210 -8.68 -10.75 -18.68
CA TRP A 210 -8.19 -10.60 -20.05
C TRP A 210 -8.96 -9.54 -20.83
N LYS A 211 -10.27 -9.38 -20.56
CA LYS A 211 -11.04 -8.26 -21.10
C LYS A 211 -10.45 -6.92 -20.65
N LYS A 212 -10.11 -6.75 -19.37
CA LYS A 212 -9.45 -5.53 -18.87
C LYS A 212 -8.10 -5.28 -19.55
N ILE A 213 -7.29 -6.34 -19.78
CA ILE A 213 -6.02 -6.24 -20.50
C ILE A 213 -6.22 -5.53 -21.85
N ASN A 214 -7.24 -5.94 -22.60
CA ASN A 214 -7.53 -5.39 -23.91
C ASN A 214 -8.19 -4.00 -23.84
N ASP A 215 -9.21 -3.83 -23.00
CA ASP A 215 -10.00 -2.59 -22.91
C ASP A 215 -9.14 -1.39 -22.48
N TYR A 216 -8.16 -1.61 -21.59
CA TYR A 216 -7.28 -0.56 -21.09
C TYR A 216 -5.90 -0.52 -21.75
N ASN A 217 -5.64 -1.36 -22.77
CA ASN A 217 -4.34 -1.49 -23.43
C ASN A 217 -3.20 -1.65 -22.40
N ILE A 218 -3.38 -2.59 -21.45
CA ILE A 218 -2.40 -2.85 -20.38
C ILE A 218 -1.12 -3.42 -21.00
N CYS A 219 0.00 -2.77 -20.73
CA CYS A 219 1.29 -3.13 -21.33
C CYS A 219 2.11 -4.11 -20.47
N SER A 220 1.78 -4.25 -19.19
CA SER A 220 2.52 -5.13 -18.29
C SER A 220 1.68 -5.54 -17.07
N PHE A 221 1.97 -6.71 -16.54
CA PHE A 221 1.55 -7.15 -15.21
C PHE A 221 2.60 -8.09 -14.62
N GLY A 222 2.71 -8.11 -13.30
CA GLY A 222 3.62 -9.03 -12.62
C GLY A 222 2.86 -10.21 -12.05
N THR A 223 3.44 -11.40 -12.11
CA THR A 223 2.84 -12.58 -11.51
C THR A 223 3.91 -13.54 -11.02
N VAL A 224 3.53 -14.57 -10.28
CA VAL A 224 4.43 -15.59 -9.76
C VAL A 224 4.39 -16.86 -10.63
N PRO A 225 5.47 -17.65 -10.70
CA PRO A 225 5.58 -18.80 -11.60
C PRO A 225 4.43 -19.80 -11.50
N VAL A 226 3.86 -20.01 -10.33
CA VAL A 226 2.74 -20.95 -10.11
C VAL A 226 1.48 -20.60 -10.94
N VAL A 227 1.36 -19.38 -11.43
CA VAL A 227 0.23 -18.97 -12.27
C VAL A 227 0.35 -19.47 -13.70
N TYR A 228 1.54 -19.89 -14.12
CA TYR A 228 1.80 -20.42 -15.47
C TYR A 228 1.76 -21.96 -15.54
N GLN A 229 1.54 -22.63 -14.42
CA GLN A 229 1.34 -24.07 -14.31
C GLN A 229 -0.13 -24.44 -14.36
#